data_37d84d6df0071dafe57e11da2a87865b
#
_entry.id   37d84d6df0071dafe57e11da2a87865b
#
_cell.length_a   1.000
_cell.length_b   1.000
_cell.length_c   1.000
_cell.angle_alpha   90.00
_cell.angle_beta   90.00
_cell.angle_gamma   90.00
#
_symmetry.space_group_name_H-M   'P 1'
#
loop_
_entity.id
_entity.type
_entity.pdbx_description
1 polymer ?
#
loop_
_entity_poly.entity_id
_entity_poly.type
_entity_poly.pdbx_seq_one_letter_code
_entity_poly.pdbx_strand_id
1 'polypeptide(L)'
;MSSSLDSHTSQTWGGRFSEATDAFVQEFTASYSFDHILAHYDIQGSRAHADMLAASGILSSDDLKDIHRGLDQVLNEIDAGEFHWQVALEDVHMNIEARLTEIIGDAGKRLHTGRSRNDQVATDIRLYLRAAINSIQGQLRRLRAGLIDQAVTYADTVMPGFTHLQVAQPVTFGHHLLAWNEMLARDDGRLTDCAERMNQCPLGAAALAGTSYPINRQMTAEALGFTAPTENSLDSVSDRDFAIEFTAAAAITMMHLSRMAEEMIIWTSAQFAFVDLPDRFCTGSSIMPQKKNPDVPELIRGKAGRVQGHLVALITLMKGQPLAYNKDNQEDKEPLFDAVKTLHDSLLAFADLVPAMKAKPDSMRRAASLGHPTATDLADYLVRKGVAFRDAHEIVGTAVGMAETQGKDVGELSLEELQSLSGLIERDVFEVLTLEGSVAARDHIGGTAPRQVRAAAERARAKLSAV
;
A
#
# COMPACT_ATOMS: atom_id res chain seq x y z
N MET A 1 -63.23 1.79 -21.65
CA MET A 1 -62.63 1.66 -20.29
C MET A 1 -61.54 0.63 -20.39
N SER A 2 -60.32 1.08 -20.68
CA SER A 2 -59.11 0.25 -20.74
C SER A 2 -58.36 0.49 -19.45
N SER A 3 -58.32 -0.50 -18.60
CA SER A 3 -57.47 -0.51 -17.40
C SER A 3 -56.01 -0.68 -17.83
N SER A 4 -55.27 0.37 -17.73
CA SER A 4 -53.78 0.33 -17.75
C SER A 4 -53.35 -0.45 -16.53
N LEU A 5 -52.85 -1.64 -16.73
CA LEU A 5 -52.07 -2.37 -15.72
C LEU A 5 -50.71 -1.65 -15.64
N ASP A 6 -50.58 -0.73 -14.69
CA ASP A 6 -49.30 -0.20 -14.26
C ASP A 6 -48.46 -1.38 -13.72
N SER A 7 -47.41 -1.70 -14.43
CA SER A 7 -46.37 -2.64 -13.99
C SER A 7 -45.64 -2.03 -12.82
N HIS A 8 -46.19 -2.17 -11.60
CA HIS A 8 -45.42 -1.92 -10.38
C HIS A 8 -44.28 -2.95 -10.33
N THR A 9 -43.09 -2.55 -10.64
CA THR A 9 -41.86 -3.26 -10.24
C THR A 9 -41.86 -3.30 -8.72
N SER A 10 -42.36 -4.39 -8.15
CA SER A 10 -42.45 -4.57 -6.70
C SER A 10 -41.04 -4.71 -6.15
N GLN A 11 -40.57 -3.71 -5.41
CA GLN A 11 -39.38 -3.84 -4.55
C GLN A 11 -39.61 -5.07 -3.64
N THR A 12 -38.56 -5.86 -3.41
CA THR A 12 -38.62 -7.12 -2.66
C THR A 12 -39.17 -6.96 -1.22
N TRP A 13 -39.21 -5.72 -0.68
CA TRP A 13 -39.78 -5.38 0.64
C TRP A 13 -41.09 -4.58 0.57
N GLY A 14 -41.69 -4.45 -0.59
CA GLY A 14 -42.84 -3.54 -0.83
C GLY A 14 -44.14 -3.91 -0.14
N GLY A 15 -44.30 -5.13 0.39
CA GLY A 15 -45.59 -5.64 0.89
C GLY A 15 -46.20 -4.89 2.10
N ARG A 16 -45.40 -4.07 2.83
CA ARG A 16 -45.86 -3.28 3.98
C ARG A 16 -46.18 -1.83 3.63
N PHE A 17 -45.54 -1.31 2.57
CA PHE A 17 -45.59 0.11 2.26
C PHE A 17 -46.78 0.43 1.34
N SER A 18 -47.46 1.54 1.63
CA SER A 18 -48.63 2.01 0.86
C SER A 18 -48.28 2.96 -0.27
N GLU A 19 -47.03 3.42 -0.31
CA GLU A 19 -46.54 4.37 -1.31
C GLU A 19 -45.24 3.86 -1.94
N ALA A 20 -45.02 4.17 -3.21
CA ALA A 20 -43.75 3.90 -3.89
C ALA A 20 -42.64 4.79 -3.33
N THR A 21 -41.41 4.29 -3.33
CA THR A 21 -40.25 5.08 -2.93
C THR A 21 -40.04 6.25 -3.91
N ASP A 22 -39.83 7.44 -3.37
CA ASP A 22 -39.55 8.66 -4.15
C ASP A 22 -38.32 8.46 -5.05
N ALA A 23 -38.36 8.97 -6.29
CA ALA A 23 -37.31 8.76 -7.27
C ALA A 23 -35.96 9.34 -6.80
N PHE A 24 -35.96 10.52 -6.15
CA PHE A 24 -34.74 11.08 -5.57
C PHE A 24 -34.21 10.21 -4.44
N VAL A 25 -35.07 9.66 -3.61
CA VAL A 25 -34.65 8.75 -2.51
C VAL A 25 -34.05 7.47 -3.08
N GLN A 26 -34.60 6.93 -4.17
CA GLN A 26 -34.00 5.76 -4.84
C GLN A 26 -32.57 6.05 -5.32
N GLU A 27 -32.37 7.19 -5.99
CA GLU A 27 -31.06 7.62 -6.47
C GLU A 27 -30.09 7.92 -5.31
N PHE A 28 -30.57 8.60 -4.27
CA PHE A 28 -29.78 8.98 -3.10
C PHE A 28 -29.30 7.78 -2.28
N THR A 29 -30.10 6.70 -2.23
CA THR A 29 -29.78 5.50 -1.45
C THR A 29 -29.10 4.39 -2.28
N ALA A 30 -29.09 4.51 -3.60
CA ALA A 30 -28.46 3.53 -4.48
C ALA A 30 -26.94 3.54 -4.36
N SER A 31 -26.34 2.35 -4.38
CA SER A 31 -24.88 2.15 -4.28
C SER A 31 -24.26 1.43 -5.49
N TYR A 32 -25.07 0.94 -6.42
CA TYR A 32 -24.60 0.15 -7.57
C TYR A 32 -23.53 0.88 -8.40
N SER A 33 -23.51 2.20 -8.40
CA SER A 33 -22.56 3.02 -9.18
C SER A 33 -21.11 2.85 -8.71
N PHE A 34 -20.88 2.44 -7.46
CA PHE A 34 -19.56 2.18 -6.91
C PHE A 34 -19.40 0.74 -6.37
N ASP A 35 -20.47 0.08 -5.91
CA ASP A 35 -20.38 -1.27 -5.36
C ASP A 35 -20.39 -2.39 -6.42
N HIS A 36 -20.68 -2.09 -7.69
CA HIS A 36 -20.58 -3.05 -8.80
C HIS A 36 -19.20 -3.71 -8.89
N ILE A 37 -18.17 -3.11 -8.34
CA ILE A 37 -16.83 -3.69 -8.22
C ILE A 37 -16.82 -4.99 -7.39
N LEU A 38 -17.85 -5.22 -6.56
CA LEU A 38 -18.03 -6.44 -5.77
C LEU A 38 -18.70 -7.58 -6.55
N ALA A 39 -19.16 -7.38 -7.77
CA ALA A 39 -19.99 -8.33 -8.51
C ALA A 39 -19.39 -9.75 -8.61
N HIS A 40 -18.10 -9.86 -8.90
CA HIS A 40 -17.41 -11.15 -8.96
C HIS A 40 -17.38 -11.87 -7.61
N TYR A 41 -17.21 -11.11 -6.54
CA TYR A 41 -17.16 -11.64 -5.16
C TYR A 41 -18.54 -12.03 -4.67
N ASP A 42 -19.58 -11.27 -5.03
CA ASP A 42 -20.99 -11.63 -4.77
C ASP A 42 -21.37 -12.96 -5.46
N ILE A 43 -21.00 -13.12 -6.72
CA ILE A 43 -21.23 -14.38 -7.46
C ILE A 43 -20.45 -15.52 -6.83
N GLN A 44 -19.21 -15.30 -6.41
CA GLN A 44 -18.41 -16.32 -5.72
C GLN A 44 -19.06 -16.71 -4.38
N GLY A 45 -19.47 -15.75 -3.56
CA GLY A 45 -20.18 -15.98 -2.30
C GLY A 45 -21.50 -16.69 -2.50
N SER A 46 -22.26 -16.29 -3.53
CA SER A 46 -23.55 -16.88 -3.88
C SER A 46 -23.44 -18.36 -4.32
N ARG A 47 -22.38 -18.73 -5.07
CA ARG A 47 -22.11 -20.12 -5.44
C ARG A 47 -21.82 -20.97 -4.20
N ALA A 48 -20.91 -20.52 -3.33
CA ALA A 48 -20.57 -21.24 -2.11
C ALA A 48 -21.79 -21.40 -1.16
N HIS A 49 -22.66 -20.38 -1.11
CA HIS A 49 -23.90 -20.43 -0.36
C HIS A 49 -24.88 -21.44 -0.95
N ALA A 50 -25.07 -21.47 -2.28
CA ALA A 50 -25.94 -22.43 -2.96
C ALA A 50 -25.47 -23.89 -2.75
N ASP A 51 -24.16 -24.14 -2.87
CA ASP A 51 -23.56 -25.45 -2.63
C ASP A 51 -23.86 -25.94 -1.20
N MET A 52 -23.69 -25.06 -0.21
CA MET A 52 -23.96 -25.33 1.19
C MET A 52 -25.47 -25.60 1.43
N LEU A 53 -26.35 -24.80 0.84
CA LEU A 53 -27.79 -24.98 0.98
C LEU A 53 -28.24 -26.34 0.40
N ALA A 54 -27.69 -26.73 -0.75
CA ALA A 54 -27.98 -28.03 -1.34
C ALA A 54 -27.44 -29.18 -0.49
N ALA A 55 -26.22 -29.09 0.01
CA ALA A 55 -25.61 -30.08 0.90
C ALA A 55 -26.37 -30.20 2.23
N SER A 56 -27.03 -29.14 2.69
CA SER A 56 -27.87 -29.11 3.87
C SER A 56 -29.33 -29.55 3.60
N GLY A 57 -29.65 -29.94 2.36
CA GLY A 57 -30.99 -30.40 1.97
C GLY A 57 -32.06 -29.28 1.88
N ILE A 58 -31.63 -28.02 1.80
CA ILE A 58 -32.51 -26.84 1.70
C ILE A 58 -32.82 -26.54 0.23
N LEU A 59 -31.88 -26.71 -0.68
CA LEU A 59 -32.04 -26.62 -2.13
C LEU A 59 -32.07 -28.04 -2.74
N SER A 60 -32.85 -28.22 -3.80
CA SER A 60 -32.78 -29.43 -4.62
C SER A 60 -31.54 -29.42 -5.50
N SER A 61 -31.12 -30.60 -6.00
CA SER A 61 -30.02 -30.71 -6.93
C SER A 61 -30.25 -29.99 -8.28
N ASP A 62 -31.52 -29.87 -8.68
CA ASP A 62 -31.92 -29.19 -9.89
C ASP A 62 -31.90 -27.66 -9.71
N ASP A 63 -32.37 -27.14 -8.56
CA ASP A 63 -32.20 -25.74 -8.20
C ASP A 63 -30.72 -25.34 -8.19
N LEU A 64 -29.86 -26.17 -7.59
CA LEU A 64 -28.43 -25.92 -7.54
C LEU A 64 -27.82 -25.78 -8.94
N LYS A 65 -28.13 -26.72 -9.87
CA LYS A 65 -27.66 -26.68 -11.25
C LYS A 65 -28.12 -25.41 -11.98
N ASP A 66 -29.39 -25.05 -11.80
CA ASP A 66 -29.96 -23.86 -12.42
C ASP A 66 -29.31 -22.59 -11.85
N ILE A 67 -29.09 -22.51 -10.54
CA ILE A 67 -28.40 -21.37 -9.91
C ILE A 67 -26.98 -21.22 -10.45
N HIS A 68 -26.18 -22.28 -10.50
CA HIS A 68 -24.83 -22.22 -11.08
C HIS A 68 -24.86 -21.76 -12.53
N ARG A 69 -25.73 -22.34 -13.36
CA ARG A 69 -25.89 -21.95 -14.77
C ARG A 69 -26.28 -20.48 -14.91
N GLY A 70 -27.23 -20.02 -14.09
CA GLY A 70 -27.68 -18.63 -14.11
C GLY A 70 -26.59 -17.66 -13.66
N LEU A 71 -25.85 -17.98 -12.58
CA LEU A 71 -24.72 -17.17 -12.12
C LEU A 71 -23.57 -17.14 -13.14
N ASP A 72 -23.31 -18.22 -13.87
CA ASP A 72 -22.34 -18.23 -14.98
C ASP A 72 -22.75 -17.27 -16.10
N GLN A 73 -24.04 -17.25 -16.45
CA GLN A 73 -24.56 -16.32 -17.45
C GLN A 73 -24.46 -14.86 -16.99
N VAL A 74 -24.86 -14.57 -15.75
CA VAL A 74 -24.73 -13.21 -15.18
C VAL A 74 -23.28 -12.73 -15.18
N LEU A 75 -22.35 -13.59 -14.77
CA LEU A 75 -20.93 -13.29 -14.79
C LEU A 75 -20.42 -12.97 -16.20
N ASN A 76 -20.81 -13.77 -17.18
CA ASN A 76 -20.42 -13.54 -18.59
C ASN A 76 -20.99 -12.20 -19.12
N GLU A 77 -22.22 -11.84 -18.75
CA GLU A 77 -22.83 -10.57 -19.13
C GLU A 77 -22.07 -9.38 -18.51
N ILE A 78 -21.62 -9.52 -17.24
CA ILE A 78 -20.80 -8.50 -16.54
C ILE A 78 -19.43 -8.35 -17.21
N ASP A 79 -18.75 -9.46 -17.48
CA ASP A 79 -17.42 -9.47 -18.09
C ASP A 79 -17.42 -8.95 -19.53
N ALA A 80 -18.52 -9.19 -20.27
CA ALA A 80 -18.72 -8.64 -21.61
C ALA A 80 -19.13 -7.15 -21.62
N GLY A 81 -19.44 -6.57 -20.47
CA GLY A 81 -19.98 -5.21 -20.36
C GLY A 81 -21.42 -5.07 -20.89
N GLU A 82 -22.14 -6.19 -20.97
CA GLU A 82 -23.53 -6.27 -21.47
C GLU A 82 -24.57 -6.26 -20.33
N PHE A 83 -24.13 -6.33 -19.08
CA PHE A 83 -25.01 -6.31 -17.92
C PHE A 83 -25.61 -4.92 -17.70
N HIS A 84 -26.93 -4.83 -17.57
CA HIS A 84 -27.65 -3.59 -17.36
C HIS A 84 -27.94 -3.33 -15.89
N TRP A 85 -27.17 -2.45 -15.26
CA TRP A 85 -27.39 -1.98 -13.91
C TRP A 85 -28.61 -1.06 -13.81
N GLN A 86 -29.46 -1.28 -12.83
CA GLN A 86 -30.70 -0.53 -12.62
C GLN A 86 -30.68 0.16 -11.23
N VAL A 87 -30.88 1.50 -11.23
CA VAL A 87 -30.99 2.33 -10.02
C VAL A 87 -32.11 1.80 -9.08
N ALA A 88 -33.24 1.41 -9.66
CA ALA A 88 -34.39 0.90 -8.91
C ALA A 88 -34.09 -0.39 -8.10
N LEU A 89 -32.97 -1.07 -8.41
CA LEU A 89 -32.48 -2.25 -7.72
C LEU A 89 -31.37 -1.94 -6.71
N GLU A 90 -31.17 -0.68 -6.38
CA GLU A 90 -30.34 -0.15 -5.28
C GLU A 90 -28.86 -0.52 -5.34
N ASP A 91 -28.49 -1.80 -5.20
CA ASP A 91 -27.12 -2.28 -5.05
C ASP A 91 -26.74 -3.38 -6.07
N VAL A 92 -25.46 -3.74 -6.10
CA VAL A 92 -24.94 -4.82 -6.94
C VAL A 92 -25.66 -6.14 -6.72
N HIS A 93 -25.97 -6.45 -5.49
CA HIS A 93 -26.55 -7.73 -5.08
C HIS A 93 -27.99 -7.91 -5.58
N MET A 94 -28.86 -6.89 -5.43
CA MET A 94 -30.21 -6.93 -5.97
C MET A 94 -30.23 -6.95 -7.49
N ASN A 95 -29.32 -6.24 -8.15
CA ASN A 95 -29.19 -6.30 -9.60
C ASN A 95 -28.85 -7.72 -10.07
N ILE A 96 -27.88 -8.39 -9.43
CA ILE A 96 -27.51 -9.78 -9.72
C ILE A 96 -28.65 -10.75 -9.43
N GLU A 97 -29.31 -10.62 -8.26
CA GLU A 97 -30.43 -11.48 -7.85
C GLU A 97 -31.64 -11.36 -8.80
N ALA A 98 -31.99 -10.14 -9.20
CA ALA A 98 -33.06 -9.88 -10.17
C ALA A 98 -32.75 -10.51 -11.53
N ARG A 99 -31.53 -10.29 -12.06
CA ARG A 99 -31.12 -10.88 -13.33
C ARG A 99 -31.07 -12.41 -13.28
N LEU A 100 -30.55 -12.97 -12.20
CA LEU A 100 -30.56 -14.41 -11.96
C LEU A 100 -31.98 -14.95 -12.01
N THR A 101 -32.92 -14.31 -11.33
CA THR A 101 -34.33 -14.71 -11.30
C THR A 101 -35.00 -14.60 -12.68
N GLU A 102 -34.67 -13.60 -13.48
CA GLU A 102 -35.12 -13.50 -14.88
C GLU A 102 -34.66 -14.71 -15.71
N ILE A 103 -33.41 -15.19 -15.50
CA ILE A 103 -32.81 -16.28 -16.27
C ILE A 103 -33.36 -17.65 -15.86
N ILE A 104 -33.52 -17.90 -14.55
CA ILE A 104 -33.79 -19.25 -14.02
C ILE A 104 -35.13 -19.36 -13.27
N GLY A 105 -35.89 -18.28 -13.14
CA GLY A 105 -37.18 -18.28 -12.48
C GLY A 105 -37.10 -18.49 -10.97
N ASP A 106 -38.02 -19.28 -10.40
CA ASP A 106 -38.18 -19.45 -8.94
C ASP A 106 -36.95 -20.04 -8.23
N ALA A 107 -36.06 -20.76 -8.93
CA ALA A 107 -34.82 -21.24 -8.35
C ALA A 107 -33.93 -20.07 -7.89
N GLY A 108 -33.91 -18.94 -8.64
CA GLY A 108 -33.21 -17.73 -8.26
C GLY A 108 -33.67 -17.12 -6.95
N LYS A 109 -34.98 -17.11 -6.73
CA LYS A 109 -35.56 -16.59 -5.47
C LYS A 109 -35.19 -17.45 -4.24
N ARG A 110 -34.94 -18.75 -4.42
CA ARG A 110 -34.55 -19.66 -3.34
C ARG A 110 -33.11 -19.50 -2.87
N LEU A 111 -32.24 -18.89 -3.70
CA LEU A 111 -30.83 -18.62 -3.35
C LEU A 111 -30.70 -17.76 -2.09
N HIS A 112 -31.62 -16.85 -1.85
CA HIS A 112 -31.56 -15.94 -0.68
C HIS A 112 -31.91 -16.61 0.66
N THR A 113 -32.31 -17.90 0.65
CA THR A 113 -32.69 -18.64 1.86
C THR A 113 -31.57 -18.68 2.89
N GLY A 114 -31.86 -18.30 4.14
CA GLY A 114 -30.89 -18.31 5.25
C GLY A 114 -29.75 -17.25 5.14
N ARG A 115 -29.87 -16.29 4.24
CA ARG A 115 -28.94 -15.20 4.02
C ARG A 115 -29.63 -13.85 4.21
N SER A 116 -28.86 -12.82 4.55
CA SER A 116 -29.26 -11.42 4.52
C SER A 116 -28.31 -10.63 3.64
N ARG A 117 -28.74 -9.45 3.20
CA ARG A 117 -27.86 -8.47 2.56
C ARG A 117 -26.65 -8.12 3.46
N ASN A 118 -26.84 -8.11 4.79
CA ASN A 118 -25.81 -7.72 5.75
C ASN A 118 -24.61 -8.67 5.77
N ASP A 119 -24.82 -9.99 5.86
CA ASP A 119 -23.73 -10.97 5.85
C ASP A 119 -23.15 -11.18 4.44
N GLN A 120 -23.95 -10.98 3.40
CA GLN A 120 -23.54 -11.00 2.00
C GLN A 120 -22.52 -9.88 1.72
N VAL A 121 -22.87 -8.64 1.99
CA VAL A 121 -21.98 -7.48 1.81
C VAL A 121 -20.68 -7.62 2.63
N ALA A 122 -20.79 -8.03 3.90
CA ALA A 122 -19.64 -8.21 4.78
C ALA A 122 -18.67 -9.28 4.24
N THR A 123 -19.19 -10.32 3.60
CA THR A 123 -18.37 -11.37 2.95
C THR A 123 -17.70 -10.84 1.69
N ASP A 124 -18.43 -10.15 0.84
CA ASP A 124 -17.94 -9.68 -0.45
C ASP A 124 -16.83 -8.65 -0.30
N ILE A 125 -16.97 -7.71 0.65
CA ILE A 125 -15.91 -6.72 0.94
C ILE A 125 -14.63 -7.42 1.44
N ARG A 126 -14.74 -8.46 2.27
CA ARG A 126 -13.58 -9.23 2.73
C ARG A 126 -12.91 -10.01 1.59
N LEU A 127 -13.69 -10.63 0.70
CA LEU A 127 -13.17 -11.32 -0.49
C LEU A 127 -12.44 -10.32 -1.42
N TYR A 128 -13.07 -9.19 -1.69
CA TYR A 128 -12.48 -8.10 -2.46
C TYR A 128 -11.16 -7.63 -1.85
N LEU A 129 -11.18 -7.29 -0.56
CA LEU A 129 -10.00 -6.72 0.09
C LEU A 129 -8.85 -7.73 0.19
N ARG A 130 -9.14 -9.01 0.40
CA ARG A 130 -8.14 -10.09 0.37
C ARG A 130 -7.45 -10.17 -0.99
N ALA A 131 -8.21 -10.11 -2.08
CA ALA A 131 -7.64 -10.09 -3.43
C ALA A 131 -6.83 -8.80 -3.69
N ALA A 132 -7.32 -7.66 -3.22
CA ALA A 132 -6.64 -6.38 -3.33
C ALA A 132 -5.31 -6.37 -2.57
N ILE A 133 -5.27 -6.88 -1.33
CA ILE A 133 -4.03 -7.01 -0.55
C ILE A 133 -3.00 -7.86 -1.29
N ASN A 134 -3.39 -9.01 -1.84
CA ASN A 134 -2.49 -9.85 -2.60
C ASN A 134 -1.89 -9.11 -3.83
N SER A 135 -2.71 -8.35 -4.55
CA SER A 135 -2.26 -7.56 -5.70
C SER A 135 -1.30 -6.44 -5.27
N ILE A 136 -1.62 -5.73 -4.19
CA ILE A 136 -0.79 -4.65 -3.61
C ILE A 136 0.55 -5.21 -3.15
N GLN A 137 0.57 -6.34 -2.44
CA GLN A 137 1.80 -7.01 -2.02
C GLN A 137 2.65 -7.44 -3.22
N GLY A 138 2.02 -7.86 -4.32
CA GLY A 138 2.72 -8.16 -5.58
C GLY A 138 3.49 -6.94 -6.10
N GLN A 139 2.89 -5.75 -6.14
CA GLN A 139 3.56 -4.52 -6.56
C GLN A 139 4.63 -4.07 -5.55
N LEU A 140 4.35 -4.20 -4.26
CA LEU A 140 5.29 -3.87 -3.20
C LEU A 140 6.57 -4.72 -3.31
N ARG A 141 6.44 -6.02 -3.55
CA ARG A 141 7.56 -6.95 -3.75
C ARG A 141 8.34 -6.64 -5.03
N ARG A 142 7.67 -6.25 -6.12
CA ARG A 142 8.34 -5.75 -7.34
C ARG A 142 9.17 -4.50 -7.06
N LEU A 143 8.62 -3.52 -6.35
CA LEU A 143 9.35 -2.31 -5.97
C LEU A 143 10.57 -2.63 -5.09
N ARG A 144 10.41 -3.49 -4.09
CA ARG A 144 11.49 -3.95 -3.22
C ARG A 144 12.59 -4.68 -3.99
N ALA A 145 12.22 -5.53 -4.93
CA ALA A 145 13.19 -6.21 -5.81
C ALA A 145 14.01 -5.19 -6.61
N GLY A 146 13.36 -4.20 -7.22
CA GLY A 146 14.02 -3.13 -7.96
C GLY A 146 14.97 -2.29 -7.09
N LEU A 147 14.57 -1.98 -5.85
CA LEU A 147 15.42 -1.29 -4.89
C LEU A 147 16.67 -2.10 -4.52
N ILE A 148 16.51 -3.41 -4.30
CA ILE A 148 17.61 -4.33 -3.98
C ILE A 148 18.60 -4.41 -5.15
N ASP A 149 18.12 -4.52 -6.38
CA ASP A 149 18.96 -4.58 -7.59
C ASP A 149 19.76 -3.28 -7.79
N GLN A 150 19.09 -2.14 -7.63
CA GLN A 150 19.74 -0.83 -7.67
C GLN A 150 20.76 -0.66 -6.52
N ALA A 151 20.46 -1.15 -5.32
CA ALA A 151 21.35 -1.08 -4.18
C ALA A 151 22.64 -1.89 -4.41
N VAL A 152 22.55 -3.05 -5.04
CA VAL A 152 23.73 -3.84 -5.43
C VAL A 152 24.55 -3.10 -6.50
N THR A 153 23.89 -2.53 -7.51
CA THR A 153 24.52 -1.78 -8.60
C THR A 153 25.29 -0.59 -8.07
N TYR A 154 24.73 0.14 -7.12
CA TYR A 154 25.31 1.37 -6.58
C TYR A 154 25.88 1.21 -5.15
N ALA A 155 26.30 -0.01 -4.79
CA ALA A 155 26.83 -0.30 -3.46
C ALA A 155 28.10 0.51 -3.12
N ASP A 156 28.89 0.88 -4.14
CA ASP A 156 30.13 1.67 -3.99
C ASP A 156 29.95 3.15 -4.35
N THR A 157 28.75 3.56 -4.79
CA THR A 157 28.50 4.94 -5.21
C THR A 157 28.34 5.84 -4.00
N VAL A 158 29.38 6.64 -3.71
CA VAL A 158 29.35 7.58 -2.59
C VAL A 158 28.39 8.73 -2.87
N MET A 159 27.57 9.06 -1.87
CA MET A 159 26.70 10.24 -1.85
C MET A 159 26.75 10.92 -0.48
N PRO A 160 26.35 12.20 -0.37
CA PRO A 160 26.24 12.84 0.94
C PRO A 160 25.10 12.22 1.73
N GLY A 161 25.35 11.85 2.98
CA GLY A 161 24.30 11.64 3.97
C GLY A 161 23.89 12.99 4.57
N PHE A 162 22.58 13.17 4.78
CA PHE A 162 22.03 14.42 5.28
C PHE A 162 21.37 14.25 6.65
N THR A 163 21.61 15.23 7.52
CA THR A 163 20.77 15.52 8.68
C THR A 163 20.38 16.99 8.60
N HIS A 164 19.11 17.34 8.87
CA HIS A 164 18.58 18.71 8.72
C HIS A 164 18.80 19.30 7.32
N LEU A 165 18.87 18.46 6.27
CA LEU A 165 19.28 18.81 4.90
C LEU A 165 20.69 19.43 4.80
N GLN A 166 21.51 19.32 5.84
CA GLN A 166 22.93 19.67 5.82
C GLN A 166 23.75 18.41 5.54
N VAL A 167 24.83 18.55 4.76
CA VAL A 167 25.76 17.45 4.54
C VAL A 167 26.35 17.04 5.89
N ALA A 168 26.27 15.75 6.22
CA ALA A 168 26.75 15.21 7.48
C ALA A 168 27.94 14.25 7.22
N GLN A 169 27.68 13.01 6.96
CA GLN A 169 28.69 11.98 6.70
C GLN A 169 28.44 11.32 5.35
N PRO A 170 29.47 10.81 4.66
CA PRO A 170 29.29 10.12 3.41
C PRO A 170 28.58 8.77 3.67
N VAL A 171 27.67 8.43 2.78
CA VAL A 171 27.00 7.13 2.69
C VAL A 171 27.14 6.59 1.27
N THR A 172 26.64 5.40 0.97
CA THR A 172 26.49 4.97 -0.41
C THR A 172 25.04 5.09 -0.88
N PHE A 173 24.84 5.32 -2.17
CA PHE A 173 23.51 5.35 -2.75
C PHE A 173 22.80 3.99 -2.55
N GLY A 174 23.53 2.89 -2.68
CA GLY A 174 22.99 1.56 -2.38
C GLY A 174 22.52 1.41 -0.93
N HIS A 175 23.26 1.98 0.04
CA HIS A 175 22.84 2.00 1.44
C HIS A 175 21.53 2.77 1.64
N HIS A 176 21.40 3.93 1.00
CA HIS A 176 20.17 4.75 1.06
C HIS A 176 18.94 4.00 0.49
N LEU A 177 19.10 3.35 -0.68
CA LEU A 177 18.03 2.58 -1.29
C LEU A 177 17.58 1.40 -0.43
N LEU A 178 18.50 0.78 0.31
CA LEU A 178 18.14 -0.28 1.29
C LEU A 178 17.35 0.28 2.47
N ALA A 179 17.55 1.54 2.87
CA ALA A 179 16.70 2.15 3.89
C ALA A 179 15.23 2.26 3.42
N TRP A 180 14.99 2.58 2.15
CA TRP A 180 13.66 2.55 1.56
C TRP A 180 13.09 1.12 1.54
N ASN A 181 13.91 0.11 1.18
CA ASN A 181 13.48 -1.30 1.24
C ASN A 181 13.05 -1.72 2.65
N GLU A 182 13.74 -1.26 3.70
CA GLU A 182 13.37 -1.57 5.10
C GLU A 182 12.00 -0.97 5.49
N MET A 183 11.67 0.23 5.01
CA MET A 183 10.33 0.80 5.21
C MET A 183 9.26 -0.09 4.58
N LEU A 184 9.44 -0.44 3.31
CA LEU A 184 8.49 -1.24 2.54
C LEU A 184 8.40 -2.70 3.03
N ALA A 185 9.46 -3.25 3.60
CA ALA A 185 9.43 -4.57 4.23
C ALA A 185 8.49 -4.60 5.45
N ARG A 186 8.49 -3.53 6.24
CA ARG A 186 7.56 -3.40 7.37
C ARG A 186 6.11 -3.21 6.90
N ASP A 187 5.90 -2.56 5.74
CA ASP A 187 4.56 -2.40 5.17
C ASP A 187 4.00 -3.72 4.64
N ASP A 188 4.83 -4.56 4.02
CA ASP A 188 4.46 -5.92 3.60
C ASP A 188 3.98 -6.77 4.79
N GLY A 189 4.69 -6.69 5.93
CA GLY A 189 4.29 -7.35 7.17
C GLY A 189 2.93 -6.85 7.69
N ARG A 190 2.68 -5.53 7.68
CA ARG A 190 1.37 -4.97 8.10
C ARG A 190 0.22 -5.48 7.24
N LEU A 191 0.42 -5.56 5.93
CA LEU A 191 -0.60 -6.09 5.02
C LEU A 191 -0.84 -7.58 5.23
N THR A 192 0.21 -8.36 5.52
CA THR A 192 0.10 -9.78 5.89
C THR A 192 -0.71 -9.96 7.16
N ASP A 193 -0.38 -9.22 8.21
CA ASP A 193 -1.10 -9.26 9.50
C ASP A 193 -2.58 -8.88 9.35
N CYS A 194 -2.87 -7.86 8.52
CA CYS A 194 -4.25 -7.46 8.21
C CYS A 194 -5.00 -8.58 7.49
N ALA A 195 -4.37 -9.18 6.46
CA ALA A 195 -4.97 -10.29 5.71
C ALA A 195 -5.28 -11.51 6.58
N GLU A 196 -4.42 -11.84 7.55
CA GLU A 196 -4.64 -12.93 8.49
C GLU A 196 -5.84 -12.65 9.41
N ARG A 197 -5.91 -11.48 10.03
CA ARG A 197 -6.99 -11.13 10.96
C ARG A 197 -8.36 -11.06 10.28
N MET A 198 -8.42 -10.51 9.07
CA MET A 198 -9.68 -10.38 8.33
C MET A 198 -10.19 -11.70 7.73
N ASN A 199 -9.37 -12.76 7.69
CA ASN A 199 -9.69 -13.99 6.95
C ASN A 199 -10.68 -14.89 7.67
N GLN A 200 -11.82 -14.34 8.12
CA GLN A 200 -12.93 -15.04 8.72
C GLN A 200 -14.21 -14.76 7.95
N CYS A 201 -15.05 -15.81 7.75
CA CYS A 201 -16.23 -15.77 6.91
C CYS A 201 -17.47 -15.27 7.67
N PRO A 202 -18.06 -14.12 7.29
CA PRO A 202 -19.30 -13.64 7.90
C PRO A 202 -20.55 -14.40 7.42
N LEU A 203 -20.51 -15.03 6.22
CA LEU A 203 -21.67 -15.61 5.57
C LEU A 203 -22.33 -16.68 6.46
N GLY A 204 -23.66 -16.59 6.58
CA GLY A 204 -24.45 -17.37 7.50
C GLY A 204 -24.74 -16.69 8.85
N ALA A 205 -24.22 -15.47 9.08
CA ALA A 205 -24.63 -14.61 10.19
C ALA A 205 -26.03 -14.01 9.98
N ALA A 206 -26.53 -14.06 8.75
CA ALA A 206 -27.79 -13.48 8.31
C ALA A 206 -27.87 -11.98 8.63
N ALA A 207 -29.02 -11.47 9.09
CA ALA A 207 -29.14 -10.03 9.39
C ALA A 207 -28.30 -9.58 10.60
N LEU A 208 -28.25 -10.40 11.66
CA LEU A 208 -27.52 -10.16 12.90
C LEU A 208 -27.57 -11.31 13.92
N ALA A 209 -28.55 -12.22 13.79
CA ALA A 209 -28.87 -13.23 14.82
C ALA A 209 -28.63 -14.68 14.33
N GLY A 210 -28.01 -14.83 13.16
CA GLY A 210 -27.95 -16.12 12.48
C GLY A 210 -29.27 -16.50 11.84
N THR A 211 -29.47 -17.80 11.54
CA THR A 211 -30.65 -18.33 10.90
C THR A 211 -31.14 -19.61 11.60
N SER A 212 -32.43 -19.90 11.51
CA SER A 212 -33.02 -21.15 12.01
C SER A 212 -32.83 -22.35 11.07
N TYR A 213 -32.33 -22.14 9.87
CA TYR A 213 -32.00 -23.21 8.94
C TYR A 213 -30.73 -23.97 9.38
N PRO A 214 -30.64 -25.29 9.10
CA PRO A 214 -29.49 -26.11 9.47
C PRO A 214 -28.32 -25.92 8.51
N ILE A 215 -27.83 -24.66 8.37
CA ILE A 215 -26.74 -24.31 7.51
C ILE A 215 -25.38 -24.80 8.04
N ASN A 216 -24.44 -25.05 7.15
CA ASN A 216 -23.06 -25.40 7.47
C ASN A 216 -22.10 -24.26 7.13
N ARG A 217 -21.84 -23.35 8.07
CA ARG A 217 -20.97 -22.19 7.91
C ARG A 217 -19.50 -22.57 7.66
N GLN A 218 -19.05 -23.72 8.19
CA GLN A 218 -17.70 -24.22 7.97
C GLN A 218 -17.49 -24.57 6.49
N MET A 219 -18.43 -25.26 5.87
CA MET A 219 -18.39 -25.59 4.45
C MET A 219 -18.27 -24.33 3.57
N THR A 220 -19.08 -23.31 3.89
CA THR A 220 -19.05 -22.03 3.17
C THR A 220 -17.70 -21.30 3.34
N ALA A 221 -17.16 -21.27 4.56
CA ALA A 221 -15.87 -20.66 4.84
C ALA A 221 -14.73 -21.34 4.08
N GLU A 222 -14.70 -22.68 4.08
CA GLU A 222 -13.70 -23.47 3.35
C GLU A 222 -13.79 -23.25 1.82
N ALA A 223 -15.00 -23.27 1.26
CA ALA A 223 -15.24 -23.03 -0.16
C ALA A 223 -14.77 -21.66 -0.63
N LEU A 224 -14.84 -20.65 0.24
CA LEU A 224 -14.40 -19.27 -0.01
C LEU A 224 -12.94 -19.02 0.40
N GLY A 225 -12.23 -20.01 0.95
CA GLY A 225 -10.82 -19.90 1.35
C GLY A 225 -10.62 -19.03 2.62
N PHE A 226 -11.64 -18.91 3.46
CA PHE A 226 -11.50 -18.34 4.81
C PHE A 226 -10.99 -19.37 5.80
N THR A 227 -10.30 -18.91 6.83
CA THR A 227 -9.75 -19.78 7.88
C THR A 227 -10.84 -20.45 8.71
N ALA A 228 -11.92 -19.72 9.01
CA ALA A 228 -13.05 -20.17 9.80
C ALA A 228 -14.26 -19.23 9.58
N PRO A 229 -15.49 -19.64 9.97
CA PRO A 229 -16.59 -18.69 10.14
C PRO A 229 -16.32 -17.76 11.32
N THR A 230 -16.87 -16.54 11.27
CA THR A 230 -16.91 -15.63 12.43
C THR A 230 -17.73 -16.23 13.58
N GLU A 231 -17.32 -16.00 14.83
CA GLU A 231 -17.91 -16.65 16.00
C GLU A 231 -19.19 -15.99 16.55
N ASN A 232 -19.40 -14.70 16.25
CA ASN A 232 -20.56 -13.95 16.70
C ASN A 232 -21.29 -13.29 15.52
N SER A 233 -22.57 -13.64 15.33
CA SER A 233 -23.36 -13.17 14.18
C SER A 233 -23.64 -11.66 14.20
N LEU A 234 -23.74 -11.05 15.37
CA LEU A 234 -23.97 -9.62 15.51
C LEU A 234 -22.72 -8.82 15.12
N ASP A 235 -21.57 -9.25 15.61
CA ASP A 235 -20.26 -8.68 15.25
C ASP A 235 -19.92 -8.89 13.77
N SER A 236 -20.24 -10.07 13.23
CA SER A 236 -19.98 -10.45 11.82
C SER A 236 -20.46 -9.43 10.79
N VAL A 237 -21.64 -8.84 11.04
CA VAL A 237 -22.28 -7.87 10.13
C VAL A 237 -21.97 -6.42 10.50
N SER A 238 -21.46 -6.18 11.72
CA SER A 238 -21.09 -4.88 12.25
C SER A 238 -19.64 -4.50 11.94
N ASP A 239 -18.73 -5.46 12.04
CA ASP A 239 -17.29 -5.25 11.95
C ASP A 239 -16.84 -4.60 10.63
N ARG A 240 -16.03 -3.56 10.77
CA ARG A 240 -15.29 -2.87 9.70
C ARG A 240 -13.83 -2.63 10.08
N ASP A 241 -13.35 -3.27 11.16
CA ASP A 241 -11.97 -3.13 11.61
C ASP A 241 -10.98 -3.51 10.51
N PHE A 242 -11.30 -4.53 9.71
CA PHE A 242 -10.47 -4.95 8.58
C PHE A 242 -10.28 -3.84 7.54
N ALA A 243 -11.30 -3.02 7.27
CA ALA A 243 -11.23 -1.90 6.34
C ALA A 243 -10.40 -0.74 6.94
N ILE A 244 -10.59 -0.47 8.24
CA ILE A 244 -9.82 0.55 8.97
C ILE A 244 -8.36 0.12 9.08
N GLU A 245 -8.07 -1.12 9.43
CA GLU A 245 -6.71 -1.65 9.55
C GLU A 245 -5.96 -1.62 8.22
N PHE A 246 -6.61 -2.09 7.15
CA PHE A 246 -6.03 -1.98 5.81
C PHE A 246 -5.73 -0.52 5.44
N THR A 247 -6.69 0.38 5.66
CA THR A 247 -6.51 1.80 5.29
C THR A 247 -5.44 2.48 6.16
N ALA A 248 -5.28 2.05 7.42
CA ALA A 248 -4.18 2.49 8.28
C ALA A 248 -2.82 2.00 7.76
N ALA A 249 -2.71 0.73 7.37
CA ALA A 249 -1.51 0.20 6.73
C ALA A 249 -1.21 0.91 5.39
N ALA A 250 -2.24 1.16 4.58
CA ALA A 250 -2.16 1.92 3.34
C ALA A 250 -1.68 3.36 3.57
N ALA A 251 -2.18 4.05 4.59
CA ALA A 251 -1.77 5.41 4.94
C ALA A 251 -0.29 5.46 5.36
N ILE A 252 0.18 4.47 6.13
CA ILE A 252 1.61 4.35 6.50
C ILE A 252 2.46 4.09 5.25
N THR A 253 2.05 3.19 4.38
CA THR A 253 2.75 2.89 3.13
C THR A 253 2.82 4.12 2.22
N MET A 254 1.71 4.84 2.04
CA MET A 254 1.68 6.07 1.26
C MET A 254 2.57 7.17 1.86
N MET A 255 2.69 7.25 3.18
CA MET A 255 3.63 8.16 3.85
C MET A 255 5.08 7.78 3.53
N HIS A 256 5.43 6.48 3.51
CA HIS A 256 6.74 6.03 3.07
C HIS A 256 7.01 6.36 1.60
N LEU A 257 6.05 6.10 0.71
CA LEU A 257 6.16 6.47 -0.71
C LEU A 257 6.29 8.00 -0.89
N SER A 258 5.59 8.79 -0.07
CA SER A 258 5.71 10.25 -0.07
C SER A 258 7.13 10.73 0.30
N ARG A 259 7.78 10.09 1.28
CA ARG A 259 9.18 10.39 1.64
C ARG A 259 10.14 10.03 0.51
N MET A 260 9.97 8.86 -0.11
CA MET A 260 10.75 8.45 -1.29
C MET A 260 10.55 9.46 -2.44
N ALA A 261 9.31 9.87 -2.68
CA ALA A 261 8.96 10.87 -3.68
C ALA A 261 9.65 12.21 -3.44
N GLU A 262 9.65 12.70 -2.20
CA GLU A 262 10.30 13.95 -1.81
C GLU A 262 11.79 13.91 -2.11
N GLU A 263 12.47 12.84 -1.70
CA GLU A 263 13.91 12.69 -1.98
C GLU A 263 14.19 12.61 -3.49
N MET A 264 13.38 11.90 -4.28
CA MET A 264 13.51 11.86 -5.75
C MET A 264 13.31 13.25 -6.37
N ILE A 265 12.35 14.05 -5.90
CA ILE A 265 12.11 15.41 -6.38
C ILE A 265 13.32 16.29 -6.10
N ILE A 266 13.85 16.25 -4.87
CA ILE A 266 15.07 16.96 -4.49
C ILE A 266 16.24 16.53 -5.38
N TRP A 267 16.46 15.23 -5.54
CA TRP A 267 17.60 14.68 -6.29
C TRP A 267 17.55 14.93 -7.79
N THR A 268 16.37 15.14 -8.37
CA THR A 268 16.23 15.49 -9.80
C THR A 268 16.43 16.97 -10.07
N SER A 269 16.37 17.83 -9.05
CA SER A 269 16.58 19.27 -9.20
C SER A 269 18.00 19.59 -9.70
N ALA A 270 18.16 20.71 -10.41
CA ALA A 270 19.45 21.13 -10.93
C ALA A 270 20.50 21.37 -9.83
N GLN A 271 20.07 21.74 -8.63
CA GLN A 271 20.93 22.00 -7.48
C GLN A 271 21.55 20.72 -6.90
N PHE A 272 20.83 19.61 -6.89
CA PHE A 272 21.31 18.31 -6.44
C PHE A 272 21.83 17.48 -7.60
N ALA A 273 21.02 17.29 -8.63
CA ALA A 273 21.36 16.52 -9.83
C ALA A 273 21.93 15.11 -9.53
N PHE A 274 21.39 14.43 -8.53
CA PHE A 274 21.89 13.12 -8.09
C PHE A 274 21.33 11.97 -8.94
N VAL A 275 20.11 12.13 -9.46
CA VAL A 275 19.46 11.12 -10.29
C VAL A 275 18.85 11.74 -11.53
N ASP A 276 18.63 10.89 -12.54
CA ASP A 276 17.83 11.20 -13.71
C ASP A 276 16.69 10.19 -13.82
N LEU A 277 15.46 10.70 -14.02
CA LEU A 277 14.28 9.88 -14.26
C LEU A 277 14.07 9.74 -15.77
N PRO A 278 13.66 8.57 -16.28
CA PRO A 278 13.32 8.41 -17.68
C PRO A 278 12.19 9.35 -18.13
N ASP A 279 12.24 9.84 -19.35
CA ASP A 279 11.27 10.80 -19.89
C ASP A 279 9.83 10.32 -19.80
N ARG A 280 9.59 9.03 -19.94
CA ARG A 280 8.25 8.42 -19.81
C ARG A 280 7.58 8.58 -18.45
N PHE A 281 8.32 9.00 -17.42
CA PHE A 281 7.81 9.29 -16.06
C PHE A 281 7.83 10.79 -15.73
N CYS A 282 8.10 11.63 -16.71
CA CYS A 282 8.24 13.06 -16.56
C CYS A 282 7.34 13.79 -17.55
N THR A 283 7.03 15.05 -17.27
CA THR A 283 6.42 15.96 -18.25
C THR A 283 7.31 17.14 -18.56
N GLY A 284 7.06 17.79 -19.70
CA GLY A 284 7.71 19.02 -20.08
C GLY A 284 6.89 20.26 -19.71
N SER A 285 7.35 21.41 -20.14
CA SER A 285 6.64 22.67 -20.03
C SER A 285 6.23 23.17 -21.42
N SER A 286 5.01 23.68 -21.56
CA SER A 286 4.53 24.27 -22.83
C SER A 286 5.25 25.56 -23.21
N ILE A 287 5.92 26.21 -22.25
CA ILE A 287 6.61 27.49 -22.44
C ILE A 287 8.12 27.40 -22.24
N MET A 288 8.60 26.41 -21.49
CA MET A 288 10.02 26.23 -21.17
C MET A 288 10.52 24.90 -21.73
N PRO A 289 11.11 24.87 -22.95
CA PRO A 289 11.45 23.61 -23.63
C PRO A 289 12.53 22.80 -22.93
N GLN A 290 13.32 23.40 -22.04
CA GLN A 290 14.38 22.74 -21.27
C GLN A 290 13.86 22.08 -19.99
N LYS A 291 12.62 22.33 -19.58
CA LYS A 291 12.08 21.90 -18.29
C LYS A 291 11.59 20.47 -18.34
N LYS A 292 12.01 19.67 -17.37
CA LYS A 292 11.59 18.29 -17.14
C LYS A 292 11.11 18.17 -15.70
N ASN A 293 9.85 17.82 -15.53
CA ASN A 293 9.19 17.78 -14.23
C ASN A 293 9.07 16.33 -13.71
N PRO A 294 9.32 16.06 -12.43
CA PRO A 294 9.17 14.74 -11.83
C PRO A 294 7.72 14.48 -11.39
N ASP A 295 6.75 14.55 -12.33
CA ASP A 295 5.32 14.54 -12.01
C ASP A 295 4.85 13.29 -11.27
N VAL A 296 5.42 12.11 -11.56
CA VAL A 296 5.04 10.86 -10.89
C VAL A 296 5.37 10.93 -9.40
N PRO A 297 6.59 11.25 -8.96
CA PRO A 297 6.89 11.49 -7.54
C PRO A 297 6.00 12.58 -6.92
N GLU A 298 5.82 13.73 -7.59
CA GLU A 298 5.00 14.82 -7.05
C GLU A 298 3.56 14.38 -6.80
N LEU A 299 2.97 13.64 -7.75
CA LEU A 299 1.60 13.17 -7.63
C LEU A 299 1.46 12.11 -6.51
N ILE A 300 2.42 11.19 -6.36
CA ILE A 300 2.42 10.20 -5.27
C ILE A 300 2.53 10.90 -3.91
N ARG A 301 3.40 11.92 -3.79
CA ARG A 301 3.49 12.75 -2.58
C ARG A 301 2.13 13.39 -2.25
N GLY A 302 1.44 13.96 -3.24
CA GLY A 302 0.12 14.57 -3.06
C GLY A 302 -0.96 13.56 -2.68
N LYS A 303 -0.96 12.35 -3.28
CA LYS A 303 -1.96 11.29 -3.02
C LYS A 303 -1.88 10.71 -1.59
N ALA A 304 -0.77 10.88 -0.87
CA ALA A 304 -0.65 10.41 0.52
C ALA A 304 -1.73 11.02 1.42
N GLY A 305 -2.03 12.31 1.29
CA GLY A 305 -3.08 12.98 2.07
C GLY A 305 -4.49 12.45 1.78
N ARG A 306 -4.74 11.98 0.55
CA ARG A 306 -6.03 11.37 0.16
C ARG A 306 -6.31 10.10 0.95
N VAL A 307 -5.35 9.17 1.02
CA VAL A 307 -5.49 7.90 1.76
C VAL A 307 -5.59 8.14 3.27
N GLN A 308 -4.86 9.13 3.81
CA GLN A 308 -5.01 9.53 5.21
C GLN A 308 -6.42 10.06 5.50
N GLY A 309 -7.01 10.85 4.57
CA GLY A 309 -8.39 11.31 4.68
C GLY A 309 -9.39 10.15 4.72
N HIS A 310 -9.18 9.11 3.93
CA HIS A 310 -10.02 7.90 3.95
C HIS A 310 -9.95 7.14 5.28
N LEU A 311 -8.78 7.05 5.91
CA LEU A 311 -8.64 6.47 7.24
C LEU A 311 -9.47 7.24 8.27
N VAL A 312 -9.39 8.56 8.25
CA VAL A 312 -10.17 9.42 9.16
C VAL A 312 -11.67 9.25 8.90
N ALA A 313 -12.10 9.16 7.63
CA ALA A 313 -13.50 8.95 7.25
C ALA A 313 -14.02 7.63 7.84
N LEU A 314 -13.31 6.51 7.65
CA LEU A 314 -13.73 5.19 8.15
C LEU A 314 -13.79 5.12 9.68
N ILE A 315 -12.81 5.68 10.38
CA ILE A 315 -12.84 5.76 11.86
C ILE A 315 -14.03 6.61 12.33
N THR A 316 -14.28 7.73 11.65
CA THR A 316 -15.39 8.63 11.98
C THR A 316 -16.74 7.98 11.72
N LEU A 317 -16.87 7.23 10.63
CA LEU A 317 -18.05 6.45 10.30
C LEU A 317 -18.41 5.48 11.42
N MET A 318 -17.46 4.70 11.90
CA MET A 318 -17.71 3.63 12.86
C MET A 318 -17.87 4.10 14.30
N LYS A 319 -17.27 5.22 14.71
CA LYS A 319 -17.16 5.65 16.12
C LYS A 319 -18.51 5.88 16.85
N GLY A 320 -19.58 6.08 16.14
CA GLY A 320 -20.89 6.44 16.74
C GLY A 320 -22.01 5.49 16.39
N GLN A 321 -21.73 4.43 15.65
CA GLN A 321 -22.75 3.45 15.24
C GLN A 321 -23.04 2.43 16.37
N PRO A 322 -24.30 2.05 16.59
CA PRO A 322 -24.62 0.85 17.36
C PRO A 322 -24.20 -0.42 16.58
N LEU A 323 -24.11 -1.54 17.28
CA LEU A 323 -23.77 -2.83 16.64
C LEU A 323 -24.83 -3.24 15.60
N ALA A 324 -24.52 -4.25 14.82
CA ALA A 324 -25.19 -4.72 13.61
C ALA A 324 -24.97 -3.77 12.42
N TYR A 325 -25.98 -3.61 11.58
CA TYR A 325 -25.88 -2.84 10.34
C TYR A 325 -26.75 -1.59 10.39
N ASN A 326 -26.18 -0.46 9.99
CA ASN A 326 -26.92 0.78 9.71
C ASN A 326 -26.59 1.21 8.28
N LYS A 327 -27.48 1.98 7.65
CA LYS A 327 -27.28 2.48 6.28
C LYS A 327 -25.99 3.28 6.12
N ASP A 328 -25.49 3.88 7.21
CA ASP A 328 -24.17 4.53 7.31
C ASP A 328 -23.05 3.65 6.74
N ASN A 329 -23.11 2.34 6.93
CA ASN A 329 -22.11 1.41 6.40
C ASN A 329 -22.03 1.35 4.86
N GLN A 330 -22.92 2.02 4.14
CA GLN A 330 -22.74 2.23 2.70
C GLN A 330 -21.52 3.11 2.40
N GLU A 331 -21.22 4.06 3.30
CA GLU A 331 -20.10 4.98 3.21
C GLU A 331 -18.73 4.32 3.53
N ASP A 332 -18.67 3.05 3.85
CA ASP A 332 -17.41 2.32 4.05
C ASP A 332 -16.68 1.99 2.73
N LYS A 333 -17.44 1.92 1.62
CA LYS A 333 -16.97 1.36 0.34
C LYS A 333 -16.12 2.33 -0.46
N GLU A 334 -16.61 3.54 -0.73
CA GLU A 334 -15.90 4.50 -1.56
C GLU A 334 -14.53 4.86 -0.98
N PRO A 335 -14.37 5.15 0.33
CA PRO A 335 -13.07 5.39 0.93
C PRO A 335 -12.12 4.18 0.83
N LEU A 336 -12.66 2.97 1.04
CA LEU A 336 -11.87 1.74 0.96
C LEU A 336 -11.41 1.46 -0.48
N PHE A 337 -12.31 1.51 -1.45
CA PHE A 337 -12.01 1.25 -2.86
C PHE A 337 -11.02 2.24 -3.43
N ASP A 338 -11.19 3.51 -3.08
CA ASP A 338 -10.26 4.56 -3.51
C ASP A 338 -8.88 4.43 -2.83
N ALA A 339 -8.82 4.06 -1.55
CA ALA A 339 -7.56 3.78 -0.85
C ALA A 339 -6.82 2.61 -1.50
N VAL A 340 -7.52 1.50 -1.81
CA VAL A 340 -6.98 0.34 -2.52
C VAL A 340 -6.39 0.76 -3.87
N LYS A 341 -7.18 1.46 -4.69
CA LYS A 341 -6.75 1.89 -6.02
C LYS A 341 -5.57 2.87 -5.95
N THR A 342 -5.63 3.83 -5.05
CA THR A 342 -4.59 4.85 -4.90
C THR A 342 -3.26 4.24 -4.48
N LEU A 343 -3.26 3.33 -3.51
CA LEU A 343 -2.06 2.63 -3.06
C LEU A 343 -1.50 1.71 -4.16
N HIS A 344 -2.36 0.90 -4.78
CA HIS A 344 -1.96 -0.02 -5.86
C HIS A 344 -1.28 0.72 -7.01
N ASP A 345 -1.91 1.77 -7.53
CA ASP A 345 -1.40 2.53 -8.67
C ASP A 345 -0.10 3.28 -8.32
N SER A 346 0.03 3.76 -7.09
CA SER A 346 1.25 4.42 -6.62
C SER A 346 2.43 3.45 -6.52
N LEU A 347 2.20 2.24 -6.00
CA LEU A 347 3.20 1.18 -5.96
C LEU A 347 3.58 0.70 -7.36
N LEU A 348 2.61 0.51 -8.26
CA LEU A 348 2.84 0.14 -9.66
C LEU A 348 3.75 1.17 -10.35
N ALA A 349 3.44 2.46 -10.20
CA ALA A 349 4.24 3.53 -10.79
C ALA A 349 5.68 3.53 -10.26
N PHE A 350 5.90 3.35 -8.95
CA PHE A 350 7.25 3.30 -8.39
C PHE A 350 7.97 1.98 -8.70
N ALA A 351 7.26 0.86 -8.80
CA ALA A 351 7.85 -0.42 -9.20
C ALA A 351 8.42 -0.39 -10.64
N ASP A 352 7.86 0.47 -11.50
CA ASP A 352 8.38 0.69 -12.86
C ASP A 352 9.43 1.81 -12.92
N LEU A 353 9.28 2.86 -12.10
CA LEU A 353 10.17 4.03 -12.11
C LEU A 353 11.53 3.73 -11.47
N VAL A 354 11.54 3.10 -10.27
CA VAL A 354 12.75 2.91 -9.47
C VAL A 354 13.83 2.09 -10.21
N PRO A 355 13.54 0.96 -10.85
CA PRO A 355 14.55 0.21 -11.61
C PRO A 355 15.11 0.98 -12.81
N ALA A 356 14.36 1.96 -13.31
CA ALA A 356 14.71 2.77 -14.47
C ALA A 356 15.43 4.09 -14.11
N MET A 357 15.47 4.44 -12.84
CA MET A 357 16.19 5.62 -12.33
C MET A 357 17.70 5.46 -12.50
N LYS A 358 18.38 6.50 -12.98
CA LYS A 358 19.83 6.51 -13.20
C LYS A 358 20.50 7.42 -12.19
N ALA A 359 21.44 6.88 -11.41
CA ALA A 359 22.28 7.68 -10.55
C ALA A 359 23.30 8.49 -11.36
N LYS A 360 23.71 9.63 -10.82
CA LYS A 360 24.79 10.48 -11.34
C LYS A 360 25.94 10.52 -10.31
N PRO A 361 26.82 9.51 -10.31
CA PRO A 361 27.85 9.33 -9.28
C PRO A 361 28.75 10.55 -9.10
N ASP A 362 29.12 11.23 -10.19
CA ASP A 362 29.98 12.42 -10.13
C ASP A 362 29.32 13.58 -9.38
N SER A 363 28.01 13.78 -9.57
CA SER A 363 27.26 14.83 -8.85
C SER A 363 27.11 14.51 -7.38
N MET A 364 26.82 13.26 -7.07
CA MET A 364 26.75 12.76 -5.69
C MET A 364 28.10 12.93 -4.99
N ARG A 365 29.18 12.51 -5.64
CA ARG A 365 30.55 12.62 -5.10
C ARG A 365 30.93 14.07 -4.83
N ARG A 366 30.71 14.98 -5.81
CA ARG A 366 30.99 16.42 -5.62
C ARG A 366 30.24 16.99 -4.41
N ALA A 367 28.98 16.65 -4.27
CA ALA A 367 28.17 17.08 -3.12
C ALA A 367 28.66 16.48 -1.80
N ALA A 368 29.09 15.21 -1.81
CA ALA A 368 29.62 14.53 -0.64
C ALA A 368 30.97 15.10 -0.17
N SER A 369 31.71 15.81 -1.04
CA SER A 369 32.99 16.44 -0.69
C SER A 369 32.79 17.81 -0.01
N LEU A 370 31.58 18.30 0.17
CA LEU A 370 31.32 19.62 0.79
C LEU A 370 31.08 19.46 2.30
N GLY A 371 31.51 20.48 3.07
CA GLY A 371 31.18 20.60 4.48
C GLY A 371 31.93 19.66 5.44
N HIS A 372 33.18 19.33 5.10
CA HIS A 372 34.07 18.54 5.95
C HIS A 372 33.49 17.16 6.35
N PRO A 373 33.05 16.34 5.39
CA PRO A 373 32.28 15.12 5.67
C PRO A 373 33.05 14.06 6.46
N THR A 374 34.40 14.13 6.46
CA THR A 374 35.29 13.19 7.17
C THR A 374 35.79 13.73 8.52
N ALA A 375 35.28 14.86 8.99
CA ALA A 375 35.68 15.45 10.27
C ALA A 375 35.48 14.48 11.45
N THR A 376 34.34 13.74 11.47
CA THR A 376 34.10 12.71 12.49
C THR A 376 35.12 11.58 12.41
N ASP A 377 35.57 11.20 11.21
CA ASP A 377 36.56 10.15 11.01
C ASP A 377 37.93 10.56 11.57
N LEU A 378 38.27 11.84 11.49
CA LEU A 378 39.48 12.39 12.16
C LEU A 378 39.37 12.30 13.69
N ALA A 379 38.19 12.61 14.27
CA ALA A 379 37.98 12.46 15.70
C ALA A 379 38.12 11.00 16.14
N ASP A 380 37.49 10.08 15.41
CA ASP A 380 37.60 8.64 15.67
C ASP A 380 39.01 8.11 15.51
N TYR A 381 39.78 8.64 14.56
CA TYR A 381 41.20 8.34 14.37
C TYR A 381 42.03 8.74 15.61
N LEU A 382 41.84 9.94 16.12
CA LEU A 382 42.51 10.44 17.32
C LEU A 382 42.12 9.60 18.57
N VAL A 383 40.87 9.24 18.69
CA VAL A 383 40.39 8.37 19.79
C VAL A 383 41.10 7.00 19.73
N ARG A 384 41.25 6.41 18.55
CA ARG A 384 42.03 5.15 18.38
C ARG A 384 43.50 5.31 18.73
N LYS A 385 44.08 6.50 18.62
CA LYS A 385 45.41 6.86 19.05
C LYS A 385 45.47 7.20 20.55
N GLY A 386 44.40 7.11 21.30
CA GLY A 386 44.34 7.25 22.76
C GLY A 386 43.89 8.61 23.27
N VAL A 387 43.45 9.53 22.38
CA VAL A 387 42.87 10.84 22.80
C VAL A 387 41.48 10.64 23.34
N ALA A 388 41.09 11.34 24.39
CA ALA A 388 39.70 11.34 24.88
C ALA A 388 38.77 11.95 23.81
N PHE A 389 37.56 11.43 23.65
CA PHE A 389 36.66 11.85 22.58
C PHE A 389 36.38 13.37 22.59
N ARG A 390 36.20 13.98 23.77
CA ARG A 390 35.96 15.44 23.87
C ARG A 390 37.15 16.25 23.38
N ASP A 391 38.35 15.84 23.73
CA ASP A 391 39.59 16.50 23.30
C ASP A 391 39.79 16.30 21.80
N ALA A 392 39.55 15.10 21.28
CA ALA A 392 39.56 14.82 19.85
C ALA A 392 38.58 15.71 19.08
N HIS A 393 37.35 15.89 19.61
CA HIS A 393 36.35 16.78 19.01
C HIS A 393 36.80 18.23 18.96
N GLU A 394 37.46 18.76 20.01
CA GLU A 394 38.02 20.13 20.05
C GLU A 394 39.14 20.29 19.03
N ILE A 395 40.05 19.31 18.94
CA ILE A 395 41.15 19.30 17.94
C ILE A 395 40.55 19.34 16.53
N VAL A 396 39.53 18.53 16.26
CA VAL A 396 38.87 18.48 14.95
C VAL A 396 38.12 19.77 14.64
N GLY A 397 37.46 20.36 15.62
CA GLY A 397 36.83 21.68 15.46
C GLY A 397 37.84 22.75 15.05
N THR A 398 39.05 22.74 15.61
CA THR A 398 40.14 23.61 15.24
C THR A 398 40.66 23.29 13.81
N ALA A 399 40.78 22.02 13.45
CA ALA A 399 41.16 21.60 12.10
C ALA A 399 40.17 22.10 11.02
N VAL A 400 38.85 21.98 11.31
CA VAL A 400 37.79 22.48 10.42
C VAL A 400 37.89 23.99 10.27
N GLY A 401 38.02 24.76 11.36
CA GLY A 401 38.22 26.25 11.29
C GLY A 401 39.48 26.65 10.53
N MET A 402 40.56 25.87 10.67
CA MET A 402 41.79 26.08 9.88
C MET A 402 41.57 25.85 8.39
N ALA A 403 40.87 24.77 8.04
CA ALA A 403 40.56 24.41 6.66
C ALA A 403 39.64 25.46 6.01
N GLU A 404 38.59 25.88 6.70
CA GLU A 404 37.67 26.94 6.23
C GLU A 404 38.40 28.25 5.93
N THR A 405 39.33 28.65 6.82
CA THR A 405 40.12 29.89 6.63
C THR A 405 40.97 29.80 5.37
N GLN A 406 41.39 28.60 4.94
CA GLN A 406 42.19 28.37 3.74
C GLN A 406 41.32 28.05 2.50
N GLY A 407 40.01 27.96 2.64
CA GLY A 407 39.06 27.54 1.57
C GLY A 407 39.28 26.09 1.14
N LYS A 408 39.71 25.21 2.05
CA LYS A 408 39.97 23.77 1.84
C LYS A 408 38.99 22.90 2.60
N ASP A 409 38.92 21.62 2.23
CA ASP A 409 38.36 20.60 3.10
C ASP A 409 39.39 20.13 4.15
N VAL A 410 38.92 19.57 5.26
CA VAL A 410 39.80 19.04 6.33
C VAL A 410 40.73 17.95 5.80
N GLY A 411 40.32 17.18 4.81
CA GLY A 411 41.15 16.16 4.14
C GLY A 411 42.21 16.72 3.23
N GLU A 412 42.19 18.04 2.92
CA GLU A 412 43.15 18.73 2.08
C GLU A 412 44.23 19.47 2.89
N LEU A 413 44.16 19.43 4.23
CA LEU A 413 45.23 19.94 5.09
C LEU A 413 46.49 19.08 4.96
N SER A 414 47.64 19.72 4.99
CA SER A 414 48.93 19.02 4.96
C SER A 414 49.17 18.24 6.27
N LEU A 415 50.09 17.26 6.22
CA LEU A 415 50.45 16.51 7.42
C LEU A 415 50.99 17.42 8.52
N GLU A 416 51.81 18.41 8.15
CA GLU A 416 52.37 19.39 9.08
C GLU A 416 51.30 20.24 9.75
N GLU A 417 50.26 20.65 8.99
CA GLU A 417 49.12 21.40 9.53
C GLU A 417 48.35 20.54 10.54
N LEU A 418 48.03 19.31 10.20
CA LEU A 418 47.33 18.36 11.08
C LEU A 418 48.18 18.03 12.32
N GLN A 419 49.49 17.82 12.16
CA GLN A 419 50.41 17.55 13.28
C GLN A 419 50.59 18.74 14.20
N SER A 420 50.41 19.96 13.73
CA SER A 420 50.43 21.17 14.59
C SER A 420 49.28 21.15 15.61
N LEU A 421 48.21 20.43 15.33
CA LEU A 421 47.02 20.27 16.21
C LEU A 421 47.17 19.07 17.17
N SER A 422 47.80 17.99 16.71
CA SER A 422 48.14 16.85 17.53
C SER A 422 49.32 16.06 16.96
N GLY A 423 50.38 15.93 17.76
CA GLY A 423 51.55 15.15 17.39
C GLY A 423 51.28 13.64 17.23
N LEU A 424 50.09 13.14 17.56
CA LEU A 424 49.68 11.77 17.36
C LEU A 424 49.22 11.49 15.93
N ILE A 425 49.04 12.53 15.11
CA ILE A 425 48.62 12.38 13.73
C ILE A 425 49.81 11.94 12.88
N GLU A 426 49.63 10.80 12.22
CA GLU A 426 50.63 10.22 11.32
C GLU A 426 50.06 10.20 9.88
N ARG A 427 50.90 9.77 8.91
CA ARG A 427 50.54 9.79 7.47
C ARG A 427 49.33 8.89 7.14
N ASP A 428 49.03 7.90 7.95
CA ASP A 428 47.90 7.00 7.81
C ASP A 428 46.52 7.72 7.97
N VAL A 429 46.53 8.94 8.51
CA VAL A 429 45.33 9.78 8.60
C VAL A 429 44.66 10.02 7.25
N PHE A 430 45.45 10.12 6.17
CA PHE A 430 44.94 10.35 4.83
C PHE A 430 44.16 9.15 4.26
N GLU A 431 44.27 7.96 4.83
CA GLU A 431 43.43 6.82 4.46
C GLU A 431 41.98 6.98 4.99
N VAL A 432 41.84 7.57 6.17
CA VAL A 432 40.51 7.78 6.81
C VAL A 432 39.88 9.11 6.33
N LEU A 433 40.66 10.10 5.90
CA LEU A 433 40.15 11.39 5.42
C LEU A 433 39.70 11.37 3.95
N THR A 434 39.49 10.18 3.38
CA THR A 434 38.86 10.04 2.06
C THR A 434 37.40 9.66 2.23
N LEU A 435 36.56 10.01 1.25
CA LEU A 435 35.14 9.60 1.25
C LEU A 435 35.00 8.08 1.30
N GLU A 436 35.82 7.36 0.53
CA GLU A 436 35.88 5.90 0.48
C GLU A 436 36.35 5.31 1.80
N GLY A 437 37.38 5.88 2.42
CA GLY A 437 37.87 5.45 3.75
C GLY A 437 36.80 5.61 4.82
N SER A 438 36.11 6.74 4.83
CA SER A 438 35.01 7.02 5.74
C SER A 438 33.88 5.98 5.60
N VAL A 439 33.41 5.74 4.37
CA VAL A 439 32.35 4.76 4.10
C VAL A 439 32.81 3.34 4.46
N ALA A 440 34.04 2.94 4.08
CA ALA A 440 34.57 1.60 4.31
C ALA A 440 34.81 1.29 5.79
N ALA A 441 35.15 2.30 6.61
CA ALA A 441 35.38 2.13 8.04
C ALA A 441 34.13 1.69 8.83
N ARG A 442 32.93 1.89 8.28
CA ARG A 442 31.65 1.51 8.89
C ARG A 442 31.24 0.09 8.48
N ASP A 443 32.12 -0.88 8.71
CA ASP A 443 32.00 -2.28 8.26
C ASP A 443 31.39 -3.19 9.34
N HIS A 444 30.18 -2.86 9.76
CA HIS A 444 29.35 -3.64 10.69
C HIS A 444 27.93 -3.79 10.13
N ILE A 445 27.11 -4.66 10.68
CA ILE A 445 25.71 -4.84 10.26
C ILE A 445 25.00 -3.50 10.37
N GLY A 446 24.39 -3.06 9.27
CA GLY A 446 23.71 -1.76 9.17
C GLY A 446 24.64 -0.59 8.81
N GLY A 447 25.95 -0.81 8.73
CA GLY A 447 26.91 0.21 8.30
C GLY A 447 26.94 0.44 6.80
N THR A 448 27.65 1.50 6.39
CA THR A 448 27.66 2.00 5.01
C THR A 448 28.71 1.35 4.12
N ALA A 449 29.60 0.49 4.67
CA ALA A 449 30.64 -0.16 3.88
C ALA A 449 30.02 -0.96 2.72
N PRO A 450 30.57 -0.86 1.50
CA PRO A 450 30.00 -1.54 0.32
C PRO A 450 29.79 -3.05 0.51
N ARG A 451 30.68 -3.70 1.27
CA ARG A 451 30.52 -5.11 1.64
C ARG A 451 29.25 -5.34 2.46
N GLN A 452 28.97 -4.48 3.43
CA GLN A 452 27.77 -4.57 4.25
C GLN A 452 26.49 -4.26 3.46
N VAL A 453 26.57 -3.31 2.52
CA VAL A 453 25.45 -2.99 1.61
C VAL A 453 25.09 -4.22 0.75
N ARG A 454 26.09 -4.87 0.13
CA ARG A 454 25.87 -6.11 -0.64
C ARG A 454 25.29 -7.23 0.22
N ALA A 455 25.87 -7.47 1.40
CA ALA A 455 25.37 -8.48 2.32
C ALA A 455 23.92 -8.18 2.81
N ALA A 456 23.59 -6.91 3.03
CA ALA A 456 22.23 -6.51 3.39
C ALA A 456 21.25 -6.72 2.23
N ALA A 457 21.65 -6.41 0.99
CA ALA A 457 20.86 -6.67 -0.22
C ALA A 457 20.60 -8.19 -0.41
N GLU A 458 21.59 -9.03 -0.20
CA GLU A 458 21.45 -10.49 -0.26
C GLU A 458 20.44 -10.99 0.79
N ARG A 459 20.54 -10.54 2.05
CA ARG A 459 19.57 -10.88 3.10
C ARG A 459 18.16 -10.39 2.77
N ALA A 460 18.04 -9.19 2.22
CA ALA A 460 16.74 -8.64 1.81
C ALA A 460 16.13 -9.47 0.67
N ARG A 461 16.93 -9.89 -0.32
CA ARG A 461 16.51 -10.74 -1.44
C ARG A 461 16.07 -12.11 -0.95
N ALA A 462 16.82 -12.73 -0.04
CA ALA A 462 16.45 -14.02 0.54
C ALA A 462 15.11 -13.96 1.28
N LYS A 463 14.86 -12.91 2.07
CA LYS A 463 13.57 -12.69 2.74
C LYS A 463 12.43 -12.50 1.74
N LEU A 464 12.67 -11.76 0.66
CA LEU A 464 11.67 -11.51 -0.39
C LEU A 464 11.29 -12.77 -1.16
N SER A 465 12.22 -13.71 -1.34
CA SER A 465 11.99 -15.00 -2.03
C SER A 465 11.36 -16.07 -1.12
N ALA A 466 11.31 -15.88 0.17
CA ALA A 466 10.74 -16.83 1.13
C ALA A 466 9.23 -16.63 1.36
N VAL A 467 8.66 -15.58 0.79
CA VAL A 467 7.23 -15.20 0.84
C VAL A 467 6.59 -15.44 -0.52
#